data_4729d50de71a06c41a0df16751244ae3
#
_entry.id   4729d50de71a06c41a0df16751244ae3
#
_cell.length_a   1.000
_cell.length_b   1.000
_cell.length_c   1.000
_cell.angle_alpha   90.00
_cell.angle_beta   90.00
_cell.angle_gamma   90.00
#
_symmetry.space_group_name_H-M   'P 1'
#
loop_
_entity.id
_entity.type
_entity.pdbx_description
1 polymer ?
#
loop_
_entity_poly.entity_id
_entity_poly.type
_entity_poly.pdbx_seq_one_letter_code
_entity_poly.pdbx_strand_id
1 'polypeptide(L)'
;MSKLYSNPWKDRIGFKSKVKYAIRSKFYKWLLRKYCKGCKTVLDVACGPGQFMKVARSMGYEAYGLEADERYKAKNVIIQDLWKHKGKYDVVFNSFIMEHIEDQQKFADKMASMSNNIVITISAYLSKEFFNVPDHKRPVTKIGVRWMFRRAGFRNLLSIHVPFYRAVVVVSKKVTEKDKDM
;
A
#
# COMPACT_ATOMS: atom_id res chain seq x y z
N MET A 1 -5.65 18.94 -18.86
CA MET A 1 -5.28 17.66 -18.20
C MET A 1 -6.01 17.56 -16.86
N SER A 2 -7.31 17.31 -16.78
CA SER A 2 -7.98 17.26 -15.47
C SER A 2 -9.38 16.64 -15.48
N LYS A 3 -9.68 15.70 -16.36
CA LYS A 3 -11.01 15.06 -16.41
C LYS A 3 -11.05 13.56 -16.11
N LEU A 4 -9.99 12.95 -15.55
CA LEU A 4 -9.91 11.50 -15.42
C LEU A 4 -10.20 10.92 -14.02
N TYR A 5 -10.45 11.75 -13.02
CA TYR A 5 -10.82 11.25 -11.69
C TYR A 5 -12.11 11.90 -11.19
N SER A 6 -13.23 11.54 -11.78
CA SER A 6 -14.50 11.61 -11.05
C SER A 6 -14.37 10.67 -9.86
N ASN A 7 -14.53 11.19 -8.65
CA ASN A 7 -14.41 10.42 -7.42
C ASN A 7 -15.50 9.31 -7.39
N PRO A 8 -15.21 8.06 -7.81
CA PRO A 8 -16.22 7.02 -7.86
C PRO A 8 -16.66 6.54 -6.48
N TRP A 9 -16.06 7.09 -5.42
CA TRP A 9 -16.25 6.65 -4.04
C TRP A 9 -17.25 7.49 -3.26
N LYS A 10 -17.61 8.72 -3.73
CA LYS A 10 -18.57 9.58 -3.01
C LYS A 10 -20.00 9.07 -3.07
N ASP A 11 -20.40 8.37 -4.13
CA ASP A 11 -21.82 8.07 -4.41
C ASP A 11 -22.24 6.62 -4.16
N ARG A 12 -21.38 5.77 -3.60
CA ARG A 12 -21.69 4.36 -3.36
C ARG A 12 -21.61 3.95 -1.89
N ILE A 13 -22.30 4.68 -1.01
CA ILE A 13 -22.47 4.27 0.40
C ILE A 13 -23.65 3.27 0.50
N GLY A 14 -23.65 2.24 -0.29
CA GLY A 14 -24.58 1.13 -0.16
C GLY A 14 -24.11 0.11 0.89
N PHE A 15 -25.01 -0.72 1.38
CA PHE A 15 -24.73 -1.80 2.34
C PHE A 15 -23.52 -2.66 1.92
N LYS A 16 -23.42 -3.00 0.63
CA LYS A 16 -22.26 -3.76 0.07
C LYS A 16 -20.91 -3.06 0.26
N SER A 17 -20.87 -1.72 0.22
CA SER A 17 -19.62 -0.99 0.42
C SER A 17 -19.21 -0.94 1.90
N LYS A 18 -20.18 -0.86 2.82
CA LYS A 18 -19.94 -0.93 4.28
C LYS A 18 -19.35 -2.29 4.68
N VAL A 19 -19.90 -3.39 4.13
CA VAL A 19 -19.39 -4.74 4.37
C VAL A 19 -17.97 -4.89 3.83
N LYS A 20 -17.71 -4.47 2.60
CA LYS A 20 -16.35 -4.48 2.03
C LYS A 20 -15.37 -3.67 2.88
N TYR A 21 -15.78 -2.50 3.35
CA TYR A 21 -14.98 -1.66 4.24
C TYR A 21 -14.64 -2.37 5.55
N ALA A 22 -15.63 -3.01 6.19
CA ALA A 22 -15.44 -3.72 7.44
C ALA A 22 -14.47 -4.92 7.28
N ILE A 23 -14.63 -5.73 6.22
CA ILE A 23 -13.75 -6.86 5.93
C ILE A 23 -12.33 -6.38 5.67
N ARG A 24 -12.16 -5.32 4.87
CA ARG A 24 -10.85 -4.73 4.58
C ARG A 24 -10.19 -4.19 5.85
N SER A 25 -10.95 -3.53 6.72
CA SER A 25 -10.45 -3.03 8.00
C SER A 25 -9.97 -4.15 8.92
N LYS A 26 -10.71 -5.28 9.00
CA LYS A 26 -10.28 -6.47 9.76
C LYS A 26 -8.97 -7.05 9.18
N PHE A 27 -8.84 -7.11 7.87
CA PHE A 27 -7.64 -7.59 7.20
C PHE A 27 -6.43 -6.68 7.47
N TYR A 28 -6.60 -5.36 7.40
CA TYR A 28 -5.54 -4.40 7.73
C TYR A 28 -5.09 -4.53 9.19
N LYS A 29 -6.05 -4.67 10.14
CA LYS A 29 -5.74 -4.93 11.55
C LYS A 29 -4.93 -6.20 11.73
N TRP A 30 -5.27 -7.28 11.02
CA TRP A 30 -4.53 -8.52 11.05
C TRP A 30 -3.10 -8.35 10.54
N LEU A 31 -2.89 -7.69 9.40
CA LEU A 31 -1.54 -7.40 8.87
C LEU A 31 -0.69 -6.63 9.87
N LEU A 32 -1.24 -5.55 10.44
CA LEU A 32 -0.52 -4.71 11.40
C LEU A 32 -0.17 -5.49 12.68
N ARG A 33 -1.10 -6.24 13.25
CA ARG A 33 -0.85 -7.05 14.45
C ARG A 33 0.21 -8.11 14.24
N LYS A 34 0.19 -8.76 13.09
CA LYS A 34 1.08 -9.89 12.81
C LYS A 34 2.48 -9.47 12.43
N TYR A 35 2.63 -8.42 11.64
CA TYR A 35 3.90 -8.08 11.00
C TYR A 35 4.53 -6.77 11.48
N CYS A 36 3.78 -5.89 12.14
CA CYS A 36 4.26 -4.54 12.50
C CYS A 36 4.41 -4.34 14.03
N LYS A 37 4.66 -5.42 14.76
CA LYS A 37 4.94 -5.32 16.22
C LYS A 37 6.17 -4.43 16.47
N GLY A 38 6.04 -3.50 17.42
CA GLY A 38 7.10 -2.55 17.76
C GLY A 38 7.27 -1.36 16.82
N CYS A 39 6.55 -1.34 15.71
CA CYS A 39 6.47 -0.16 14.83
C CYS A 39 5.60 0.92 15.46
N LYS A 40 5.95 2.20 15.23
CA LYS A 40 5.24 3.36 15.75
C LYS A 40 4.60 4.18 14.64
N THR A 41 5.33 4.41 13.56
CA THR A 41 4.96 5.31 12.47
C THR A 41 4.57 4.55 11.21
N VAL A 42 3.52 5.00 10.54
CA VAL A 42 2.99 4.37 9.32
C VAL A 42 2.73 5.42 8.25
N LEU A 43 3.20 5.19 7.03
CA LEU A 43 2.84 5.96 5.83
C LEU A 43 1.92 5.14 4.93
N ASP A 44 0.78 5.71 4.58
CA ASP A 44 -0.15 5.19 3.55
C ASP A 44 0.10 5.96 2.24
N VAL A 45 0.71 5.32 1.26
CA VAL A 45 1.08 5.92 -0.03
C VAL A 45 -0.09 5.82 -1.00
N ALA A 46 -0.45 6.94 -1.63
CA ALA A 46 -1.68 7.13 -2.39
C ALA A 46 -2.90 6.78 -1.52
N CYS A 47 -2.99 7.46 -0.39
CA CYS A 47 -3.90 7.09 0.70
C CYS A 47 -5.38 7.28 0.34
N GLY A 48 -5.71 8.09 -0.68
CA GLY A 48 -7.07 8.41 -1.05
C GLY A 48 -7.90 8.86 0.17
N PRO A 49 -9.07 8.23 0.45
CA PRO A 49 -9.91 8.59 1.60
C PRO A 49 -9.37 8.13 2.96
N GLY A 50 -8.16 7.57 3.03
CA GLY A 50 -7.42 7.25 4.25
C GLY A 50 -7.99 6.08 5.06
N GLN A 51 -8.54 5.04 4.42
CA GLN A 51 -9.09 3.90 5.13
C GLN A 51 -8.03 3.19 5.99
N PHE A 52 -6.85 2.93 5.41
CA PHE A 52 -5.77 2.26 6.14
C PHE A 52 -5.25 3.13 7.28
N MET A 53 -5.09 4.45 7.06
CA MET A 53 -4.70 5.39 8.11
C MET A 53 -5.66 5.36 9.30
N LYS A 54 -6.99 5.35 9.06
CA LYS A 54 -8.00 5.27 10.12
C LYS A 54 -7.85 3.98 10.93
N VAL A 55 -7.60 2.86 10.25
CA VAL A 55 -7.36 1.57 10.89
C VAL A 55 -6.09 1.60 11.72
N ALA A 56 -4.98 2.07 11.16
CA ALA A 56 -3.69 2.17 11.86
C ALA A 56 -3.80 3.03 13.12
N ARG A 57 -4.44 4.20 13.04
CA ARG A 57 -4.69 5.07 14.21
C ARG A 57 -5.55 4.40 15.27
N SER A 58 -6.58 3.65 14.88
CA SER A 58 -7.42 2.91 15.84
C SER A 58 -6.66 1.81 16.59
N MET A 59 -5.45 1.50 16.16
CA MET A 59 -4.54 0.54 16.79
C MET A 59 -3.35 1.20 17.52
N GLY A 60 -3.33 2.54 17.61
CA GLY A 60 -2.30 3.30 18.31
C GLY A 60 -1.09 3.70 17.47
N TYR A 61 -1.10 3.46 16.15
CA TYR A 61 -0.03 3.93 15.27
C TYR A 61 -0.18 5.43 14.96
N GLU A 62 0.95 6.11 14.86
CA GLU A 62 1.04 7.44 14.28
C GLU A 62 1.02 7.31 12.75
N ALA A 63 -0.14 7.54 12.14
CA ALA A 63 -0.36 7.27 10.73
C ALA A 63 -0.50 8.55 9.90
N TYR A 64 0.27 8.60 8.81
CA TYR A 64 0.31 9.66 7.82
C TYR A 64 -0.17 9.13 6.47
N GLY A 65 -0.77 10.00 5.66
CA GLY A 65 -1.06 9.74 4.25
C GLY A 65 -0.14 10.55 3.36
N LEU A 66 0.24 9.98 2.22
CA LEU A 66 0.87 10.71 1.12
C LEU A 66 -0.06 10.63 -0.08
N GLU A 67 -0.45 11.78 -0.62
CA GLU A 67 -1.40 11.86 -1.72
C GLU A 67 -1.01 13.01 -2.66
N ALA A 68 -1.19 12.81 -3.96
CA ALA A 68 -0.93 13.84 -4.96
C ALA A 68 -2.16 14.72 -5.24
N ASP A 69 -3.35 14.19 -4.98
CA ASP A 69 -4.61 14.87 -5.25
C ASP A 69 -5.07 15.70 -4.03
N GLU A 70 -5.10 17.01 -4.20
CA GLU A 70 -5.50 17.98 -3.17
C GLU A 70 -6.91 17.75 -2.62
N ARG A 71 -7.79 17.07 -3.39
CA ARG A 71 -9.15 16.73 -2.93
C ARG A 71 -9.18 15.84 -1.69
N TYR A 72 -8.08 15.12 -1.43
CA TYR A 72 -7.92 14.27 -0.24
C TYR A 72 -7.19 14.97 0.92
N LYS A 73 -6.97 16.29 0.82
CA LYS A 73 -6.36 17.07 1.91
C LYS A 73 -7.12 16.89 3.22
N ALA A 74 -6.43 16.41 4.23
CA ALA A 74 -6.98 16.16 5.56
C ALA A 74 -5.87 16.21 6.61
N LYS A 75 -6.24 16.17 7.90
CA LYS A 75 -5.26 16.10 8.99
C LYS A 75 -4.33 14.89 8.81
N ASN A 76 -3.03 15.14 8.84
CA ASN A 76 -1.95 14.15 8.63
C ASN A 76 -1.94 13.53 7.22
N VAL A 77 -2.49 14.19 6.23
CA VAL A 77 -2.26 13.88 4.81
C VAL A 77 -1.31 14.92 4.24
N ILE A 78 -0.21 14.42 3.70
CA ILE A 78 0.84 15.20 3.04
C ILE A 78 0.45 15.24 1.57
N ILE A 79 0.10 16.44 1.07
CA ILE A 79 -0.18 16.63 -0.35
C ILE A 79 1.13 16.88 -1.06
N GLN A 80 1.64 15.86 -1.71
CA GLN A 80 2.93 15.89 -2.39
C GLN A 80 3.05 14.75 -3.41
N ASP A 81 3.81 15.00 -4.47
CA ASP A 81 4.25 13.97 -5.39
C ASP A 81 5.11 12.92 -4.66
N LEU A 82 4.81 11.63 -4.89
CA LEU A 82 5.51 10.51 -4.28
C LEU A 82 7.03 10.57 -4.47
N TRP A 83 7.47 10.93 -5.68
CA TRP A 83 8.89 10.90 -6.03
C TRP A 83 9.70 11.96 -5.29
N LYS A 84 9.05 13.06 -4.87
CA LYS A 84 9.66 14.16 -4.11
C LYS A 84 9.69 13.90 -2.60
N HIS A 85 8.85 12.99 -2.10
CA HIS A 85 8.75 12.73 -0.66
C HIS A 85 10.01 12.04 -0.12
N LYS A 86 10.54 12.52 1.02
CA LYS A 86 11.81 12.03 1.64
C LYS A 86 11.62 11.52 3.08
N GLY A 87 10.39 11.52 3.59
CA GLY A 87 10.08 11.06 4.95
C GLY A 87 10.45 9.59 5.18
N LYS A 88 10.72 9.24 6.44
CA LYS A 88 11.01 7.87 6.90
C LYS A 88 9.98 7.43 7.91
N TYR A 89 9.53 6.18 7.77
CA TYR A 89 8.50 5.58 8.61
C TYR A 89 8.84 4.13 8.92
N ASP A 90 8.35 3.60 10.04
CA ASP A 90 8.59 2.18 10.35
C ASP A 90 7.87 1.27 9.35
N VAL A 91 6.66 1.66 8.95
CA VAL A 91 5.85 0.92 7.99
C VAL A 91 5.47 1.82 6.81
N VAL A 92 5.73 1.36 5.60
CA VAL A 92 5.22 1.98 4.37
C VAL A 92 4.20 1.03 3.75
N PHE A 93 2.98 1.51 3.61
CA PHE A 93 1.85 0.79 3.04
C PHE A 93 1.45 1.38 1.70
N ASN A 94 1.06 0.54 0.76
CA ASN A 94 0.43 0.96 -0.48
C ASN A 94 -0.64 -0.06 -0.91
N SER A 95 -1.72 0.44 -1.51
CA SER A 95 -2.84 -0.40 -1.91
C SER A 95 -3.44 0.05 -3.24
N PHE A 96 -3.41 -0.83 -4.24
CA PHE A 96 -3.96 -0.58 -5.57
C PHE A 96 -3.36 0.64 -6.26
N ILE A 97 -2.02 0.75 -6.24
CA ILE A 97 -1.27 1.76 -6.97
C ILE A 97 -0.18 1.16 -7.85
N MET A 98 0.45 0.06 -7.44
CA MET A 98 1.60 -0.51 -8.15
C MET A 98 1.26 -0.94 -9.58
N GLU A 99 0.03 -1.41 -9.81
CA GLU A 99 -0.50 -1.77 -11.13
C GLU A 99 -0.63 -0.59 -12.11
N HIS A 100 -0.64 0.64 -11.58
CA HIS A 100 -0.70 1.87 -12.37
C HIS A 100 0.68 2.44 -12.71
N ILE A 101 1.75 1.86 -12.16
CA ILE A 101 3.13 2.33 -12.33
C ILE A 101 3.83 1.55 -13.44
N GLU A 102 4.43 2.28 -14.38
CA GLU A 102 5.20 1.66 -15.49
C GLU A 102 6.49 1.02 -14.98
N ASP A 103 7.28 1.78 -14.22
CA ASP A 103 8.52 1.27 -13.61
C ASP A 103 8.25 0.80 -12.17
N GLN A 104 7.79 -0.45 -12.08
CA GLN A 104 7.46 -1.06 -10.79
C GLN A 104 8.69 -1.28 -9.90
N GLN A 105 9.89 -1.46 -10.48
CA GLN A 105 11.12 -1.56 -9.67
C GLN A 105 11.45 -0.22 -9.02
N LYS A 106 11.43 0.87 -9.78
CA LYS A 106 11.64 2.22 -9.25
C LYS A 106 10.63 2.55 -8.15
N PHE A 107 9.37 2.10 -8.31
CA PHE A 107 8.36 2.26 -7.26
C PHE A 107 8.71 1.45 -6.00
N ALA A 108 9.12 0.19 -6.13
CA ALA A 108 9.54 -0.64 -5.01
C ALA A 108 10.76 -0.03 -4.28
N ASP A 109 11.75 0.47 -5.02
CA ASP A 109 12.92 1.16 -4.46
C ASP A 109 12.51 2.42 -3.70
N LYS A 110 11.52 3.15 -4.22
CA LYS A 110 10.96 4.33 -3.55
C LYS A 110 10.26 3.95 -2.24
N MET A 111 9.42 2.91 -2.23
CA MET A 111 8.79 2.40 -1.02
C MET A 111 9.84 1.97 0.02
N ALA A 112 10.83 1.20 -0.43
CA ALA A 112 11.94 0.73 0.41
C ALA A 112 12.75 1.90 0.99
N SER A 113 13.00 2.95 0.18
CA SER A 113 13.73 4.14 0.62
C SER A 113 13.03 4.90 1.75
N MET A 114 11.71 4.83 1.85
CA MET A 114 10.91 5.49 2.89
C MET A 114 10.66 4.60 4.12
N SER A 115 10.94 3.29 4.02
CA SER A 115 10.69 2.34 5.11
C SER A 115 11.93 2.06 5.94
N ASN A 116 11.80 2.18 7.27
CA ASN A 116 12.82 1.75 8.21
C ASN A 116 12.74 0.25 8.55
N ASN A 117 11.55 -0.38 8.38
CA ASN A 117 11.35 -1.76 8.80
C ASN A 117 10.47 -2.57 7.83
N ILE A 118 9.21 -2.20 7.63
CA ILE A 118 8.21 -3.01 6.91
C ILE A 118 7.65 -2.26 5.70
N VAL A 119 7.54 -2.97 4.58
CA VAL A 119 6.72 -2.54 3.43
C VAL A 119 5.57 -3.52 3.23
N ILE A 120 4.35 -3.00 3.10
CA ILE A 120 3.16 -3.77 2.78
C ILE A 120 2.62 -3.29 1.44
N THR A 121 2.57 -4.17 0.46
CA THR A 121 2.00 -3.91 -0.87
C THR A 121 0.78 -4.77 -1.09
N ILE A 122 -0.32 -4.13 -1.46
CA ILE A 122 -1.54 -4.76 -1.96
C ILE A 122 -1.78 -4.24 -3.37
N SER A 123 -1.88 -5.12 -4.36
CA SER A 123 -1.99 -4.72 -5.76
C SER A 123 -2.88 -5.68 -6.55
N ALA A 124 -3.54 -5.19 -7.59
CA ALA A 124 -4.33 -6.03 -8.47
C ALA A 124 -3.44 -7.04 -9.20
N TYR A 125 -3.87 -8.32 -9.22
CA TYR A 125 -3.18 -9.32 -10.02
C TYR A 125 -3.84 -9.47 -11.41
N LEU A 126 -3.15 -10.13 -12.32
CA LEU A 126 -3.65 -10.42 -13.65
C LEU A 126 -4.94 -11.25 -13.57
N SER A 127 -6.04 -10.67 -14.00
CA SER A 127 -7.36 -11.29 -14.14
C SER A 127 -8.03 -10.74 -15.39
N LYS A 128 -9.15 -11.33 -15.82
CA LYS A 128 -9.92 -10.79 -16.95
C LYS A 128 -10.32 -9.33 -16.75
N GLU A 129 -10.65 -8.97 -15.50
CA GLU A 129 -11.07 -7.64 -15.12
C GLU A 129 -9.92 -6.64 -14.99
N PHE A 130 -8.67 -7.12 -14.93
CA PHE A 130 -7.50 -6.24 -14.91
C PHE A 130 -7.48 -5.30 -16.11
N PHE A 131 -7.79 -5.82 -17.29
CA PHE A 131 -7.79 -5.05 -18.54
C PHE A 131 -9.02 -4.15 -18.71
N ASN A 132 -10.04 -4.30 -17.85
CA ASN A 132 -11.21 -3.42 -17.89
C ASN A 132 -10.97 -2.07 -17.19
N VAL A 133 -9.80 -1.88 -16.58
CA VAL A 133 -9.39 -0.62 -15.96
C VAL A 133 -8.35 0.03 -16.85
N PRO A 134 -8.68 1.12 -17.55
CA PRO A 134 -7.79 1.72 -18.55
C PRO A 134 -6.43 2.18 -18.00
N ASP A 135 -6.40 2.53 -16.72
CA ASP A 135 -5.20 3.05 -16.06
C ASP A 135 -4.23 1.96 -15.59
N HIS A 136 -4.61 0.68 -15.68
CA HIS A 136 -3.71 -0.42 -15.35
C HIS A 136 -2.63 -0.54 -16.41
N LYS A 137 -1.38 -0.35 -16.01
CA LYS A 137 -0.21 -0.38 -16.90
C LYS A 137 0.38 -1.79 -17.01
N ARG A 138 0.63 -2.41 -15.86
CA ARG A 138 1.29 -3.72 -15.78
C ARG A 138 0.65 -4.60 -14.71
N PRO A 139 0.37 -5.86 -15.01
CA PRO A 139 -0.11 -6.81 -14.00
C PRO A 139 0.98 -7.07 -12.97
N VAL A 140 0.55 -7.24 -11.73
CA VAL A 140 1.43 -7.48 -10.60
C VAL A 140 1.35 -8.94 -10.19
N THR A 141 2.49 -9.59 -10.02
CA THR A 141 2.56 -10.95 -9.48
C THR A 141 3.22 -10.96 -8.11
N LYS A 142 2.82 -11.89 -7.25
CA LYS A 142 3.46 -12.03 -5.93
C LYS A 142 4.95 -12.31 -6.02
N ILE A 143 5.38 -13.06 -7.03
CA ILE A 143 6.80 -13.38 -7.27
C ILE A 143 7.54 -12.10 -7.69
N GLY A 144 6.99 -11.33 -8.64
CA GLY A 144 7.59 -10.08 -9.09
C GLY A 144 7.76 -9.07 -7.96
N VAL A 145 6.71 -8.88 -7.13
CA VAL A 145 6.81 -7.96 -5.97
C VAL A 145 7.89 -8.41 -4.97
N ARG A 146 7.95 -9.71 -4.68
CA ARG A 146 9.01 -10.26 -3.80
C ARG A 146 10.41 -9.99 -4.35
N TRP A 147 10.63 -10.21 -5.65
CA TRP A 147 11.91 -9.96 -6.30
C TRP A 147 12.30 -8.49 -6.24
N MET A 148 11.37 -7.59 -6.54
CA MET A 148 11.62 -6.15 -6.50
C MET A 148 12.04 -5.69 -5.10
N PHE A 149 11.32 -6.10 -4.05
CA PHE A 149 11.70 -5.75 -2.68
C PHE A 149 12.97 -6.46 -2.20
N ARG A 150 13.25 -7.69 -2.67
CA ARG A 150 14.53 -8.35 -2.37
C ARG A 150 15.71 -7.56 -2.92
N ARG A 151 15.62 -7.06 -4.14
CA ARG A 151 16.66 -6.17 -4.75
C ARG A 151 16.80 -4.87 -3.97
N ALA A 152 15.72 -4.37 -3.37
CA ALA A 152 15.73 -3.17 -2.53
C ALA A 152 16.19 -3.42 -1.08
N GLY A 153 16.71 -4.62 -0.75
CA GLY A 153 17.26 -4.96 0.57
C GLY A 153 16.22 -5.43 1.59
N PHE A 154 15.09 -6.01 1.12
CA PHE A 154 14.04 -6.54 1.99
C PHE A 154 13.84 -8.04 1.79
N ARG A 155 13.58 -8.78 2.88
CA ARG A 155 13.16 -10.19 2.83
C ARG A 155 11.64 -10.32 2.90
N ASN A 156 11.10 -11.34 2.28
CA ASN A 156 9.66 -11.59 2.27
C ASN A 156 9.20 -12.23 3.58
N LEU A 157 8.13 -11.72 4.17
CA LEU A 157 7.46 -12.30 5.33
C LEU A 157 6.12 -12.96 4.97
N LEU A 158 5.41 -12.39 3.97
CA LEU A 158 4.14 -12.90 3.48
C LEU A 158 4.04 -12.66 1.98
N SER A 159 3.50 -13.64 1.27
CA SER A 159 3.19 -13.48 -0.16
C SER A 159 1.99 -14.37 -0.50
N ILE A 160 0.81 -13.78 -0.61
CA ILE A 160 -0.44 -14.49 -0.84
C ILE A 160 -1.28 -13.85 -1.94
N HIS A 161 -2.13 -14.66 -2.56
CA HIS A 161 -3.28 -14.18 -3.30
C HIS A 161 -4.48 -14.05 -2.36
N VAL A 162 -5.22 -12.97 -2.51
CA VAL A 162 -6.50 -12.76 -1.82
C VAL A 162 -7.59 -12.70 -2.90
N PRO A 163 -8.20 -13.84 -3.25
CA PRO A 163 -9.14 -13.94 -4.37
C PRO A 163 -10.32 -12.98 -4.22
N PHE A 164 -10.83 -12.83 -3.00
CA PHE A 164 -11.93 -11.94 -2.68
C PHE A 164 -11.69 -10.47 -3.07
N TYR A 165 -10.41 -10.04 -3.03
CA TYR A 165 -9.99 -8.69 -3.42
C TYR A 165 -9.37 -8.64 -4.81
N ARG A 166 -9.23 -9.81 -5.47
CA ARG A 166 -8.47 -9.92 -6.73
C ARG A 166 -7.10 -9.25 -6.61
N ALA A 167 -6.45 -9.46 -5.47
CA ALA A 167 -5.20 -8.82 -5.14
C ALA A 167 -4.12 -9.81 -4.72
N VAL A 168 -2.89 -9.44 -4.99
CA VAL A 168 -1.71 -9.98 -4.31
C VAL A 168 -1.43 -9.13 -3.08
N VAL A 169 -0.97 -9.77 -2.02
CA VAL A 169 -0.51 -9.11 -0.81
C VAL A 169 0.88 -9.61 -0.51
N VAL A 170 1.82 -8.67 -0.41
CA VAL A 170 3.21 -8.96 -0.07
C VAL A 170 3.60 -8.09 1.12
N VAL A 171 4.15 -8.72 2.16
CA VAL A 171 4.76 -8.07 3.30
C VAL A 171 6.25 -8.36 3.27
N SER A 172 7.05 -7.33 3.26
CA SER A 172 8.50 -7.41 3.21
C SER A 172 9.13 -6.66 4.39
N LYS A 173 10.17 -7.23 4.98
CA LYS A 173 10.93 -6.66 6.11
C LYS A 173 12.32 -6.30 5.65
N LYS A 174 12.80 -5.12 6.05
CA LYS A 174 14.16 -4.67 5.79
C LYS A 174 15.17 -5.66 6.40
N VAL A 175 16.15 -6.04 5.60
CA VAL A 175 17.26 -6.87 6.08
C VAL A 175 18.20 -5.99 6.89
N THR A 176 18.51 -6.42 8.12
CA THR A 176 19.48 -5.78 9.01
C THR A 176 20.79 -6.56 9.01
N GLU A 177 21.87 -5.99 9.52
CA GLU A 177 23.15 -6.72 9.65
C GLU A 177 22.96 -8.03 10.41
N LYS A 178 22.13 -8.04 11.46
CA LYS A 178 21.82 -9.25 12.24
C LYS A 178 21.10 -10.35 11.43
N ASP A 179 20.41 -10.00 10.36
CA ASP A 179 19.71 -10.97 9.49
C ASP A 179 20.67 -11.61 8.44
N LYS A 180 21.92 -11.13 8.32
CA LYS A 180 22.92 -11.64 7.36
C LYS A 180 23.71 -12.82 7.93
N ASP A 181 23.75 -12.94 9.27
CA ASP A 181 24.54 -13.95 9.97
C ASP A 181 23.71 -15.20 10.36
N MET A 182 22.45 -15.28 9.89
CA MET A 182 21.56 -16.44 10.03
C MET A 182 21.32 -17.14 8.69
#